data_f3d65af4c236f87a7a0827fee68f66fc
#
_entry.id   f3d65af4c236f87a7a0827fee68f66fc
#
_cell.length_a   1.000
_cell.length_b   1.000
_cell.length_c   1.000
_cell.angle_alpha   90.00
_cell.angle_beta   90.00
_cell.angle_gamma   90.00
#
_symmetry.space_group_name_H-M   'P 1'
#
loop_
_entity.id
_entity.type
_entity.pdbx_description
1 polymer ?
#
loop_
_entity_poly.entity_id
_entity_poly.type
_entity_poly.pdbx_seq_one_letter_code
_entity_poly.pdbx_strand_id
1 'polypeptide(L)' 'MQALDIENHQNLRDYLIGKGYLRGDENPSIQNLPGGVSNRTVFVERQTGEAWVIKQA' A
#
# COMPACT_ATOMS: atom_id res chain seq x y z
N MET A 1 -11.88 -11.86 -11.50
CA MET A 1 -11.03 -11.49 -10.36
C MET A 1 -10.08 -10.39 -10.79
N GLN A 2 -10.06 -9.32 -10.05
CA GLN A 2 -9.15 -8.21 -10.36
C GLN A 2 -7.79 -8.45 -9.71
N ALA A 3 -6.74 -8.18 -10.48
CA ALA A 3 -5.40 -8.17 -9.91
C ALA A 3 -5.25 -6.97 -8.98
N LEU A 4 -4.44 -7.13 -7.93
CA LEU A 4 -4.13 -6.04 -7.03
C LEU A 4 -3.31 -4.98 -7.77
N ASP A 5 -3.72 -3.74 -7.63
CA ASP A 5 -2.97 -2.59 -8.13
C ASP A 5 -2.57 -1.75 -6.93
N ILE A 6 -1.30 -1.78 -6.57
CA ILE A 6 -0.84 -1.07 -5.37
C ILE A 6 -0.85 0.45 -5.54
N GLU A 7 -0.88 0.94 -6.77
CA GLU A 7 -1.03 2.38 -7.02
C GLU A 7 -2.46 2.85 -6.83
N ASN A 8 -3.41 1.94 -6.79
CA ASN A 8 -4.76 2.24 -6.36
C ASN A 8 -4.81 2.14 -4.84
N HIS A 9 -4.80 3.28 -4.16
CA HIS A 9 -4.65 3.32 -2.70
C HIS A 9 -5.79 2.62 -1.98
N GLN A 10 -7.00 2.68 -2.51
CA GLN A 10 -8.13 1.99 -1.90
C GLN A 10 -7.93 0.47 -1.97
N ASN A 11 -7.53 -0.04 -3.12
CA ASN A 11 -7.27 -1.46 -3.29
C ASN A 11 -6.14 -1.93 -2.38
N LEU A 12 -5.07 -1.15 -2.29
CA LEU A 12 -3.95 -1.48 -1.44
C LEU A 12 -4.36 -1.51 0.02
N ARG A 13 -5.11 -0.50 0.47
CA ARG A 13 -5.60 -0.44 1.84
C ARG A 13 -6.45 -1.66 2.17
N ASP A 14 -7.38 -2.00 1.29
CA ASP A 14 -8.26 -3.16 1.49
C ASP A 14 -7.45 -4.45 1.56
N TYR A 15 -6.45 -4.58 0.72
CA TYR A 15 -5.57 -5.75 0.72
C TYR A 15 -4.82 -5.88 2.05
N LEU A 16 -4.26 -4.77 2.53
CA LEU A 16 -3.48 -4.78 3.77
C LEU A 16 -4.37 -5.07 4.98
N ILE A 17 -5.59 -4.57 4.98
CA ILE A 17 -6.56 -4.89 6.02
C ILE A 17 -6.89 -6.38 5.97
N GLY A 18 -7.14 -6.92 4.81
CA GLY A 18 -7.47 -8.32 4.64
C GLY A 18 -6.37 -9.26 5.06
N LYS A 19 -5.11 -8.82 4.96
CA LYS A 19 -3.95 -9.62 5.38
C LYS A 19 -3.58 -9.41 6.86
N GLY A 20 -4.26 -8.50 7.54
CA GLY A 20 -3.99 -8.25 8.95
C GLY A 20 -2.86 -7.26 9.23
N TYR A 21 -2.33 -6.61 8.20
CA TYR A 21 -1.27 -5.61 8.39
C TYR A 21 -1.83 -4.28 8.89
N LEU A 22 -3.07 -3.96 8.53
CA LEU A 22 -3.76 -2.76 8.96
C LEU A 22 -5.05 -3.12 9.67
N ARG A 23 -5.46 -2.27 10.60
CA ARG A 23 -6.77 -2.39 11.22
C ARG A 23 -7.82 -1.78 10.29
N GLY A 24 -9.05 -2.26 10.39
CA GLY A 24 -10.13 -1.80 9.53
C GLY A 24 -10.47 -0.32 9.68
N ASP A 25 -10.11 0.28 10.82
CA ASP A 25 -10.37 1.69 11.11
C ASP A 25 -9.14 2.57 10.89
N GLU A 26 -8.03 2.03 10.39
CA GLU A 26 -6.82 2.79 10.16
C GLU A 26 -6.87 3.53 8.83
N ASN A 27 -6.28 4.73 8.84
CA ASN A 27 -6.09 5.52 7.62
C ASN A 27 -4.61 5.83 7.45
N PRO A 28 -3.84 4.90 6.87
CA PRO A 28 -2.42 5.14 6.66
C PRO A 28 -2.20 6.21 5.59
N SER A 29 -1.05 6.85 5.64
CA SER A 29 -0.59 7.70 4.55
C SER A 29 -0.01 6.80 3.47
N ILE A 30 -0.51 6.92 2.24
CA ILE A 30 -0.05 6.12 1.11
C ILE A 30 0.44 7.06 0.03
N GLN A 31 1.66 6.84 -0.43
CA GLN A 31 2.32 7.72 -1.38
C GLN A 31 2.99 6.91 -2.46
N ASN A 32 2.67 7.22 -3.72
CA ASN A 32 3.37 6.59 -4.84
C ASN A 32 4.76 7.19 -4.94
N LEU A 33 5.77 6.34 -5.02
CA LEU A 33 7.15 6.78 -5.14
C LEU A 33 7.59 6.69 -6.60
N PRO A 34 8.44 7.64 -7.06
CA PRO A 34 9.05 7.50 -8.37
C PRO A 34 9.95 6.28 -8.34
N GLY A 35 9.61 5.27 -9.11
CA GLY A 35 10.35 4.03 -9.13
C GLY A 35 11.03 3.79 -10.46
N GLY A 36 11.57 2.59 -10.60
CA GLY A 36 12.12 2.15 -11.85
C GLY A 36 11.03 1.99 -12.90
N VAL A 37 11.45 1.83 -14.13
CA VAL A 37 10.55 1.86 -15.28
C VAL A 37 9.51 0.75 -15.24
N SER A 38 9.83 -0.37 -14.60
CA SER A 38 8.98 -1.56 -14.65
C SER A 38 8.32 -1.90 -13.32
N ASN A 39 8.66 -1.21 -12.25
CA ASN A 39 8.13 -1.55 -10.92
C ASN A 39 7.31 -0.42 -10.35
N ARG A 40 6.16 -0.78 -9.79
CA ARG A 40 5.37 0.13 -9.00
C ARG A 40 5.87 0.09 -7.58
N THR A 41 6.07 1.27 -6.98
CA THR A 41 6.58 1.38 -5.62
C THR A 41 5.73 2.36 -4.85
N VAL A 42 5.28 1.93 -3.67
CA VAL A 42 4.39 2.72 -2.83
C VAL A 42 4.92 2.72 -1.41
N PHE A 43 4.91 3.89 -0.79
CA PHE A 43 5.29 4.06 0.60
C PHE A 43 4.01 4.14 1.44
N VAL A 44 3.90 3.27 2.44
CA VAL A 44 2.76 3.24 3.36
C VAL A 44 3.26 3.56 4.76
N GLU A 45 2.69 4.59 5.36
CA GLU A 45 3.06 4.97 6.73
C GLU A 45 1.83 4.92 7.62
N ARG A 46 1.91 4.15 8.69
CA ARG A 46 0.84 4.04 9.67
C ARG A 46 0.88 5.20 10.64
N GLN A 47 -0.25 5.50 11.25
CA GLN A 47 -0.33 6.53 12.30
C GLN A 47 0.49 6.16 13.54
N THR A 48 0.81 4.87 13.70
CA THR A 48 1.68 4.39 14.78
C THR A 48 3.15 4.73 14.56
N GLY A 49 3.52 5.16 13.35
CA GLY A 49 4.91 5.40 12.98
C GLY A 49 5.55 4.27 12.20
N GLU A 50 4.91 3.12 12.12
CA GLU A 50 5.37 2.02 11.26
C GLU A 50 5.24 2.41 9.79
N ALA A 51 6.23 2.02 9.00
CA ALA A 51 6.22 2.36 7.58
C ALA A 51 6.76 1.20 6.75
N TRP A 52 6.22 1.05 5.54
CA TRP A 52 6.63 0.00 4.62
C TRP A 52 6.80 0.56 3.23
N VAL A 53 7.72 -0.03 2.48
CA VAL A 53 7.84 0.20 1.04
C VAL A 53 7.33 -1.06 0.35
N ILE A 54 6.34 -0.91 -0.51
CA ILE A 54 5.71 -2.02 -1.21
C ILE A 54 6.01 -1.90 -2.69
N LYS A 55 6.50 -2.98 -3.27
CA LYS A 55 6.83 -3.02 -4.70
C LYS A 55 5.97 -4.06 -5.40
N GLN A 56 5.62 -3.74 -6.63
CA GLN A 56 4.88 -4.66 -7.50
C GLN A 56 5.48 -4.61 -8.89
N ALA A 57 5.85 -5.77 -9.38
CA ALA A 57 6.40 -5.88 -10.73
C ALA A 57 5.30 -5.73 -11.78
#